data_9daa71adcf60409191fec70b204e1b8c
#
_entry.id   9daa71adcf60409191fec70b204e1b8c
#
_cell.length_a   1.000
_cell.length_b   1.000
_cell.length_c   1.000
_cell.angle_alpha   90.00
_cell.angle_beta   90.00
_cell.angle_gamma   90.00
#
_symmetry.space_group_name_H-M   'P 1'
#
loop_
_entity.id
_entity.type
_entity.pdbx_description
1 polymer ?
#
loop_
_entity_poly.entity_id
_entity_poly.type
_entity_poly.pdbx_seq_one_letter_code
_entity_poly.pdbx_strand_id
1 'polypeptide(L)'
;MNNSQGLDLAVIGNGRTAALVEKSGRIVWWCYPRFDSDPIFCRLLAGAEEKGFCDIVLDRLADVQSQYVRNTPIVSTVLTNTDGASLRITDFAPRFRNFGRIMRPPQLIRTIEPLSGLPRITIRVRPTYNYGEAVPHRSFGSNHVRFWGGDMTVRLTTDAPLSYIERESPLVLTRPLHMVIGSDEPFPSELESTCRDFTQRTTEYWREWVRRISIGYDWQEAVIRAAITLKLCNFEETGGIVAALTTSIPEAPHSGRNWDYRYCWLRDAYFVVKALNRIGATRTMEDYINYILGIVADDQTSLRPVYGIVPNDTLSERVAPQLQGYQGHGPVRVGNAAVEQIQHDAYGSVIMAAMPMFFDRRLPHPAGDAQFRLLEGLATKAAELALEPDAGIWEYRGRRRVHTHSAAMCWAGLSRIAAIAAHLGHSDRAQHWNKIADVVQNTILERSWNDARGAFTAAPGINDVDASVLLLPELGLIDPKDPRYVSTVHLIESELLKEGHVMRYAGEDDFGFPETAFLVCRFWLIDAWWLLGRVEEARDMFRDALKFRNHYGLLSEDVHPRTGALWGNFPQTYSMAGLITTAMRLSRSWEDRYWHASS
;
A
#
# COMPACT_ATOMS: atom_id res chain seq x y z
N MET A 1 2.08 -31.26 -9.62
CA MET A 1 2.82 -30.02 -9.37
C MET A 1 1.82 -29.05 -8.77
N ASN A 2 1.88 -28.83 -7.44
CA ASN A 2 1.01 -27.87 -6.76
C ASN A 2 1.45 -26.47 -7.19
N ASN A 3 0.72 -25.86 -8.13
CA ASN A 3 0.77 -24.43 -8.39
C ASN A 3 0.07 -23.70 -7.22
N SER A 4 0.75 -23.55 -6.09
CA SER A 4 0.42 -22.51 -5.14
C SER A 4 0.83 -21.20 -5.82
N GLN A 5 -0.06 -20.64 -6.65
CA GLN A 5 0.07 -19.27 -7.13
C GLN A 5 -0.04 -18.37 -5.88
N GLY A 6 1.12 -17.99 -5.33
CA GLY A 6 1.22 -16.99 -4.28
C GLY A 6 0.84 -15.61 -4.82
N LEU A 7 1.10 -14.55 -4.03
CA LEU A 7 0.89 -13.14 -4.45
C LEU A 7 1.98 -12.69 -5.47
N ASP A 8 2.26 -13.53 -6.48
CA ASP A 8 3.19 -13.21 -7.57
C ASP A 8 2.48 -12.38 -8.64
N LEU A 9 1.98 -11.23 -8.20
CA LEU A 9 1.17 -10.30 -8.98
C LEU A 9 1.93 -9.01 -9.25
N ALA A 10 1.79 -8.48 -10.46
CA ALA A 10 2.20 -7.13 -10.80
C ALA A 10 1.04 -6.15 -10.58
N VAL A 11 1.36 -4.89 -10.30
CA VAL A 11 0.41 -3.77 -10.24
C VAL A 11 0.60 -2.88 -11.45
N ILE A 12 -0.46 -2.65 -12.21
CA ILE A 12 -0.54 -1.59 -13.22
C ILE A 12 -1.52 -0.53 -12.76
N GLY A 13 -1.27 0.74 -13.03
CA GLY A 13 -2.15 1.80 -12.54
C GLY A 13 -1.66 3.20 -12.91
N ASN A 14 -2.47 4.21 -12.58
CA ASN A 14 -2.20 5.59 -12.95
C ASN A 14 -2.57 6.64 -11.89
N GLY A 15 -2.90 6.23 -10.66
CA GLY A 15 -3.34 7.13 -9.58
C GLY A 15 -4.84 7.50 -9.65
N ARG A 16 -5.61 6.84 -10.50
CA ARG A 16 -7.06 6.85 -10.55
C ARG A 16 -7.65 5.46 -10.58
N THR A 17 -6.97 4.54 -11.25
CA THR A 17 -7.30 3.13 -11.33
C THR A 17 -6.05 2.28 -11.18
N ALA A 18 -6.20 1.06 -10.68
CA ALA A 18 -5.13 0.09 -10.57
C ALA A 18 -5.66 -1.34 -10.72
N ALA A 19 -4.89 -2.19 -11.36
CA ALA A 19 -5.23 -3.59 -11.55
C ALA A 19 -4.05 -4.51 -11.20
N LEU A 20 -4.35 -5.75 -10.83
CA LEU A 20 -3.37 -6.80 -10.56
C LEU A 20 -3.31 -7.78 -11.73
N VAL A 21 -2.09 -8.09 -12.14
CA VAL A 21 -1.77 -8.94 -13.29
C VAL A 21 -0.92 -10.11 -12.85
N GLU A 22 -1.35 -11.33 -13.15
CA GLU A 22 -0.57 -12.55 -12.94
C GLU A 22 0.62 -12.64 -13.93
N LYS A 23 1.58 -13.48 -13.61
CA LYS A 23 2.74 -13.74 -14.46
C LYS A 23 2.37 -14.18 -15.88
N SER A 24 1.24 -14.85 -16.04
CA SER A 24 0.68 -15.25 -17.35
C SER A 24 0.10 -14.08 -18.18
N GLY A 25 0.05 -12.87 -17.63
CA GLY A 25 -0.62 -11.72 -18.23
C GLY A 25 -2.15 -11.71 -18.00
N ARG A 26 -2.69 -12.59 -17.12
CA ARG A 26 -4.10 -12.53 -16.74
C ARG A 26 -4.32 -11.39 -15.75
N ILE A 27 -5.25 -10.48 -16.06
CA ILE A 27 -5.75 -9.47 -15.12
C ILE A 27 -6.77 -10.13 -14.21
N VAL A 28 -6.48 -10.21 -12.91
CA VAL A 28 -7.26 -10.97 -11.92
C VAL A 28 -7.97 -10.13 -10.89
N TRP A 29 -7.61 -8.85 -10.79
CA TRP A 29 -8.22 -7.89 -9.88
C TRP A 29 -8.24 -6.52 -10.51
N TRP A 30 -9.42 -5.91 -10.58
CA TRP A 30 -9.58 -4.52 -11.03
C TRP A 30 -10.90 -3.96 -10.52
N CYS A 31 -10.84 -3.04 -9.56
CA CYS A 31 -11.97 -2.25 -9.11
C CYS A 31 -12.22 -1.08 -10.08
N TYR A 32 -13.47 -0.82 -10.42
CA TYR A 32 -13.83 0.19 -11.40
C TYR A 32 -15.10 0.95 -10.96
N PRO A 33 -15.13 2.29 -11.07
CA PRO A 33 -14.08 3.18 -11.61
C PRO A 33 -13.01 3.62 -10.61
N ARG A 34 -13.17 3.32 -9.30
CA ARG A 34 -12.26 3.70 -8.20
C ARG A 34 -11.65 2.47 -7.55
N PHE A 35 -10.61 2.66 -6.72
CA PHE A 35 -9.95 1.58 -5.99
C PHE A 35 -10.90 0.82 -5.04
N ASP A 36 -11.86 1.52 -4.43
CA ASP A 36 -12.83 1.00 -3.46
C ASP A 36 -14.16 0.55 -4.08
N SER A 37 -14.29 0.69 -5.41
CA SER A 37 -15.49 0.26 -6.15
C SER A 37 -15.56 -1.26 -6.28
N ASP A 38 -16.66 -1.74 -6.85
CA ASP A 38 -16.86 -3.13 -7.21
C ASP A 38 -15.73 -3.65 -8.13
N PRO A 39 -15.11 -4.79 -7.82
CA PRO A 39 -14.11 -5.40 -8.69
C PRO A 39 -14.77 -6.06 -9.91
N ILE A 40 -14.72 -5.40 -11.05
CA ILE A 40 -15.22 -5.97 -12.31
C ILE A 40 -14.37 -7.16 -12.79
N PHE A 41 -13.08 -7.18 -12.40
CA PHE A 41 -12.27 -8.39 -12.43
C PHE A 41 -11.99 -8.80 -10.99
N CYS A 42 -12.59 -9.91 -10.55
CA CYS A 42 -12.57 -10.42 -9.17
C CYS A 42 -11.99 -11.84 -9.06
N ARG A 43 -11.32 -12.34 -10.11
CA ARG A 43 -10.75 -13.70 -10.18
C ARG A 43 -9.87 -14.03 -8.98
N LEU A 44 -9.17 -13.04 -8.45
CA LEU A 44 -8.32 -13.17 -7.25
C LEU A 44 -9.05 -13.78 -6.06
N LEU A 45 -10.33 -13.47 -5.90
CA LEU A 45 -11.18 -13.92 -4.79
C LEU A 45 -12.30 -14.89 -5.20
N ALA A 46 -12.39 -15.25 -6.50
CA ALA A 46 -13.47 -16.10 -7.02
C ALA A 46 -13.27 -17.61 -6.70
N GLY A 47 -12.17 -17.99 -6.07
CA GLY A 47 -11.87 -19.39 -5.77
C GLY A 47 -11.64 -20.22 -7.04
N ALA A 48 -12.41 -21.29 -7.23
CA ALA A 48 -12.31 -22.17 -8.40
C ALA A 48 -13.07 -21.66 -9.64
N GLU A 49 -13.92 -20.64 -9.51
CA GLU A 49 -14.78 -20.17 -10.59
C GLU A 49 -14.00 -19.39 -11.65
N GLU A 50 -14.20 -19.73 -12.93
CA GLU A 50 -13.58 -19.08 -14.10
C GLU A 50 -14.36 -17.80 -14.51
N LYS A 51 -14.46 -16.82 -13.59
CA LYS A 51 -15.12 -15.52 -13.78
C LYS A 51 -14.26 -14.35 -13.32
N GLY A 52 -14.58 -13.14 -13.74
CA GLY A 52 -13.95 -11.91 -13.27
C GLY A 52 -12.49 -11.78 -13.68
N PHE A 53 -12.17 -11.91 -14.98
CA PHE A 53 -10.80 -11.77 -15.50
C PHE A 53 -10.75 -11.32 -16.96
N CYS A 54 -9.55 -10.90 -17.39
CA CYS A 54 -9.20 -10.70 -18.80
C CYS A 54 -7.84 -11.34 -19.07
N ASP A 55 -7.76 -12.25 -20.04
CA ASP A 55 -6.51 -12.91 -20.40
C ASP A 55 -6.36 -13.20 -21.90
N ILE A 56 -5.14 -13.59 -22.26
CA ILE A 56 -4.73 -14.06 -23.58
C ILE A 56 -4.14 -15.46 -23.38
N VAL A 57 -4.81 -16.45 -23.90
CA VAL A 57 -4.37 -17.84 -23.83
C VAL A 57 -3.60 -18.19 -25.11
N LEU A 58 -2.32 -18.56 -24.99
CA LEU A 58 -1.53 -19.09 -26.10
C LEU A 58 -1.67 -20.60 -26.17
N ASP A 59 -2.04 -21.14 -27.34
CA ASP A 59 -2.13 -22.59 -27.55
C ASP A 59 -0.79 -23.26 -27.26
N ARG A 60 -0.82 -24.36 -26.49
CA ARG A 60 0.36 -25.15 -26.11
C ARG A 60 1.46 -24.33 -25.44
N LEU A 61 1.07 -23.44 -24.53
CA LEU A 61 1.97 -22.60 -23.72
C LEU A 61 3.07 -23.46 -23.06
N ALA A 62 4.34 -23.07 -23.24
CA ALA A 62 5.51 -23.75 -22.71
C ALA A 62 6.31 -22.88 -21.74
N ASP A 63 6.46 -21.57 -22.02
CA ASP A 63 7.23 -20.64 -21.19
C ASP A 63 6.53 -19.30 -21.03
N VAL A 64 6.76 -18.67 -19.86
CA VAL A 64 6.22 -17.37 -19.49
C VAL A 64 7.31 -16.53 -18.84
N GLN A 65 7.61 -15.37 -19.45
CA GLN A 65 8.52 -14.38 -18.88
C GLN A 65 7.77 -13.07 -18.71
N SER A 66 7.70 -12.58 -17.49
CA SER A 66 6.98 -11.33 -17.19
C SER A 66 7.81 -10.43 -16.30
N GLN A 67 7.85 -9.15 -16.61
CA GLN A 67 8.61 -8.14 -15.86
C GLN A 67 8.07 -6.75 -16.09
N TYR A 68 8.41 -5.83 -15.20
CA TYR A 68 8.17 -4.41 -15.46
C TYR A 68 9.13 -3.84 -16.51
N VAL A 69 8.63 -2.97 -17.35
CA VAL A 69 9.50 -2.05 -18.11
C VAL A 69 10.22 -1.15 -17.09
N ARG A 70 11.53 -1.05 -17.20
CA ARG A 70 12.40 -0.37 -16.22
C ARG A 70 11.86 1.02 -15.85
N ASN A 71 11.73 1.26 -14.55
CA ASN A 71 11.28 2.52 -13.93
C ASN A 71 9.85 2.94 -14.32
N THR A 72 8.98 1.98 -14.57
CA THR A 72 7.57 2.21 -14.90
C THR A 72 6.67 1.17 -14.19
N PRO A 73 5.36 1.38 -14.11
CA PRO A 73 4.36 0.35 -13.79
C PRO A 73 3.78 -0.32 -15.06
N ILE A 74 4.52 -0.36 -16.16
CA ILE A 74 4.13 -1.05 -17.38
C ILE A 74 4.66 -2.47 -17.31
N VAL A 75 3.80 -3.47 -17.49
CA VAL A 75 4.16 -4.89 -17.46
C VAL A 75 4.34 -5.39 -18.88
N SER A 76 5.42 -6.10 -19.13
CA SER A 76 5.71 -6.81 -20.38
C SER A 76 5.77 -8.29 -20.09
N THR A 77 4.85 -9.06 -20.69
CA THR A 77 4.77 -10.52 -20.57
C THR A 77 5.02 -11.17 -21.92
N VAL A 78 5.99 -12.06 -21.99
CA VAL A 78 6.28 -12.87 -23.19
C VAL A 78 5.78 -14.28 -22.94
N LEU A 79 4.94 -14.77 -23.85
CA LEU A 79 4.43 -16.14 -23.87
C LEU A 79 5.07 -16.88 -25.04
N THR A 80 5.59 -18.08 -24.80
CA THR A 80 6.19 -18.94 -25.83
C THR A 80 5.53 -20.32 -25.79
N ASN A 81 5.15 -20.84 -26.95
CA ASN A 81 4.56 -22.18 -27.04
C ASN A 81 5.61 -23.28 -27.31
N THR A 82 5.19 -24.54 -27.30
CA THR A 82 6.07 -25.69 -27.54
C THR A 82 6.71 -25.71 -28.91
N ASP A 83 6.17 -25.01 -29.91
CA ASP A 83 6.70 -24.93 -31.25
C ASP A 83 7.64 -23.72 -31.48
N GLY A 84 7.89 -22.93 -30.41
CA GLY A 84 8.73 -21.74 -30.47
C GLY A 84 8.01 -20.49 -30.98
N ALA A 85 6.73 -20.55 -31.30
CA ALA A 85 5.96 -19.34 -31.60
C ALA A 85 5.74 -18.52 -30.32
N SER A 86 5.96 -17.21 -30.38
CA SER A 86 5.91 -16.36 -29.21
C SER A 86 5.22 -15.03 -29.48
N LEU A 87 4.69 -14.45 -28.42
CA LEU A 87 4.04 -13.13 -28.41
C LEU A 87 4.44 -12.33 -27.17
N ARG A 88 4.27 -11.02 -27.25
CA ARG A 88 4.38 -10.10 -26.13
C ARG A 88 3.02 -9.47 -25.80
N ILE A 89 2.69 -9.41 -24.52
CA ILE A 89 1.58 -8.63 -23.98
C ILE A 89 2.19 -7.46 -23.22
N THR A 90 1.77 -6.23 -23.54
CA THR A 90 2.16 -5.02 -22.82
C THR A 90 0.92 -4.44 -22.15
N ASP A 91 0.93 -4.38 -20.82
CA ASP A 91 -0.20 -3.94 -19.98
C ASP A 91 0.15 -2.70 -19.17
N PHE A 92 -0.74 -1.70 -19.18
CA PHE A 92 -0.60 -0.49 -18.36
C PHE A 92 -1.91 0.29 -18.26
N ALA A 93 -1.97 1.24 -17.31
CA ALA A 93 -2.96 2.31 -17.28
C ALA A 93 -2.30 3.61 -17.76
N PRO A 94 -2.92 4.36 -18.70
CA PRO A 94 -2.32 5.56 -19.29
C PRO A 94 -2.11 6.66 -18.24
N ARG A 95 -0.92 7.27 -18.27
CA ARG A 95 -0.57 8.41 -17.43
C ARG A 95 0.46 9.28 -18.11
N PHE A 96 0.10 10.50 -18.48
CA PHE A 96 1.02 11.44 -19.13
C PHE A 96 0.52 12.89 -19.02
N ARG A 97 1.41 13.84 -19.33
CA ARG A 97 1.05 15.27 -19.40
C ARG A 97 0.34 15.57 -20.72
N ASN A 98 -0.78 16.29 -20.65
CA ASN A 98 -1.52 16.77 -21.80
C ASN A 98 -2.06 18.18 -21.50
N PHE A 99 -1.68 19.19 -22.30
CA PHE A 99 -2.08 20.58 -22.11
C PHE A 99 -1.93 21.09 -20.66
N GLY A 100 -0.79 20.81 -20.03
CA GLY A 100 -0.49 21.22 -18.66
C GLY A 100 -1.18 20.39 -17.56
N ARG A 101 -2.04 19.45 -17.91
CA ARG A 101 -2.75 18.55 -16.97
C ARG A 101 -2.19 17.14 -17.04
N ILE A 102 -2.43 16.36 -16.00
CA ILE A 102 -2.14 14.92 -16.01
C ILE A 102 -3.35 14.17 -16.55
N MET A 103 -3.17 13.56 -17.72
CA MET A 103 -4.13 12.61 -18.30
C MET A 103 -3.99 11.26 -17.59
N ARG A 104 -5.05 10.77 -16.96
CA ARG A 104 -5.10 9.50 -16.22
C ARG A 104 -6.53 8.93 -16.25
N PRO A 105 -7.01 8.51 -17.43
CA PRO A 105 -8.35 7.94 -17.55
C PRO A 105 -8.43 6.62 -16.76
N PRO A 106 -9.61 6.24 -16.24
CA PRO A 106 -9.82 4.95 -15.60
C PRO A 106 -9.91 3.85 -16.66
N GLN A 107 -8.80 3.59 -17.33
CA GLN A 107 -8.67 2.67 -18.46
C GLN A 107 -7.42 1.81 -18.32
N LEU A 108 -7.49 0.58 -18.81
CA LEU A 108 -6.37 -0.31 -19.00
C LEU A 108 -6.11 -0.48 -20.51
N ILE A 109 -4.85 -0.44 -20.90
CA ILE A 109 -4.41 -0.71 -22.26
C ILE A 109 -3.62 -2.00 -22.27
N ARG A 110 -3.96 -2.84 -23.25
CA ARG A 110 -3.28 -4.10 -23.55
C ARG A 110 -2.94 -4.14 -25.02
N THR A 111 -1.65 -4.28 -25.32
CA THR A 111 -1.15 -4.52 -26.68
C THR A 111 -0.59 -5.92 -26.77
N ILE A 112 -0.95 -6.68 -27.82
CA ILE A 112 -0.56 -8.06 -28.05
C ILE A 112 0.20 -8.11 -29.37
N GLU A 113 1.51 -8.40 -29.33
CA GLU A 113 2.39 -8.36 -30.50
C GLU A 113 2.97 -9.75 -30.80
N PRO A 114 2.90 -10.27 -32.04
CA PRO A 114 3.64 -11.46 -32.41
C PRO A 114 5.15 -11.17 -32.41
N LEU A 115 5.96 -12.05 -31.81
CA LEU A 115 7.42 -11.93 -31.77
C LEU A 115 8.08 -12.93 -32.70
N SER A 116 7.61 -14.17 -32.71
CA SER A 116 8.14 -15.23 -33.57
C SER A 116 7.05 -16.21 -33.99
N GLY A 117 7.17 -16.79 -35.16
CA GLY A 117 6.23 -17.77 -35.69
C GLY A 117 4.83 -17.20 -35.90
N LEU A 118 3.83 -18.07 -35.80
CA LEU A 118 2.40 -17.73 -35.90
C LEU A 118 1.66 -18.16 -34.63
N PRO A 119 1.76 -17.40 -33.53
CA PRO A 119 1.10 -17.75 -32.30
C PRO A 119 -0.43 -17.80 -32.47
N ARG A 120 -1.04 -18.87 -32.01
CA ARG A 120 -2.48 -19.06 -32.00
C ARG A 120 -2.99 -18.74 -30.59
N ILE A 121 -3.86 -17.75 -30.49
CA ILE A 121 -4.33 -17.21 -29.21
C ILE A 121 -5.84 -17.24 -29.09
N THR A 122 -6.31 -17.28 -27.84
CA THR A 122 -7.73 -17.04 -27.48
C THR A 122 -7.78 -15.83 -26.54
N ILE A 123 -8.60 -14.84 -26.88
CA ILE A 123 -8.85 -13.65 -26.04
C ILE A 123 -10.11 -13.92 -25.21
N ARG A 124 -9.99 -13.83 -23.88
CA ARG A 124 -11.13 -14.00 -22.97
C ARG A 124 -11.31 -12.74 -22.12
N VAL A 125 -12.52 -12.20 -22.13
CA VAL A 125 -12.88 -11.00 -21.35
C VAL A 125 -14.18 -11.30 -20.62
N ARG A 126 -14.09 -11.62 -19.33
CA ARG A 126 -15.19 -12.11 -18.50
C ARG A 126 -15.40 -11.21 -17.28
N PRO A 127 -15.83 -9.94 -17.45
CA PRO A 127 -16.13 -9.08 -16.33
C PRO A 127 -17.36 -9.59 -15.57
N THR A 128 -17.45 -9.17 -14.31
CA THR A 128 -18.60 -9.41 -13.44
C THR A 128 -19.02 -8.08 -12.81
N TYR A 129 -20.16 -8.05 -12.13
CA TYR A 129 -20.55 -6.92 -11.29
C TYR A 129 -21.14 -7.42 -9.98
N ASN A 130 -21.37 -6.48 -9.05
CA ASN A 130 -21.86 -6.76 -7.71
C ASN A 130 -21.02 -7.82 -6.99
N TYR A 131 -19.68 -7.61 -6.96
CA TYR A 131 -18.72 -8.53 -6.32
C TYR A 131 -18.79 -9.97 -6.86
N GLY A 132 -18.90 -10.10 -8.18
CA GLY A 132 -18.92 -11.41 -8.84
C GLY A 132 -20.26 -12.14 -8.80
N GLU A 133 -21.33 -11.49 -8.34
CA GLU A 133 -22.67 -12.09 -8.27
C GLU A 133 -23.28 -12.30 -9.65
N ALA A 134 -23.07 -11.37 -10.57
CA ALA A 134 -23.71 -11.40 -11.86
C ALA A 134 -22.76 -11.12 -13.03
N VAL A 135 -23.14 -11.64 -14.20
CA VAL A 135 -22.47 -11.39 -15.47
C VAL A 135 -23.19 -10.23 -16.17
N PRO A 136 -22.44 -9.22 -16.65
CA PRO A 136 -23.04 -8.06 -17.31
C PRO A 136 -23.68 -8.41 -18.66
N HIS A 137 -24.68 -7.63 -19.05
CA HIS A 137 -25.18 -7.62 -20.41
C HIS A 137 -24.11 -7.15 -21.38
N ARG A 138 -24.20 -7.57 -22.65
CA ARG A 138 -23.24 -7.22 -23.69
C ARG A 138 -23.94 -6.66 -24.92
N SER A 139 -23.37 -5.62 -25.53
CA SER A 139 -23.71 -5.20 -26.88
C SER A 139 -22.46 -5.00 -27.71
N PHE A 140 -22.56 -5.24 -29.01
CA PHE A 140 -21.45 -5.20 -29.95
C PHE A 140 -21.64 -4.06 -30.94
N GLY A 141 -20.60 -3.25 -31.08
CA GLY A 141 -20.49 -2.24 -32.15
C GLY A 141 -19.57 -2.72 -33.28
N SER A 142 -19.01 -1.80 -34.05
CA SER A 142 -18.08 -2.13 -35.13
C SER A 142 -16.68 -2.53 -34.63
N ASN A 143 -16.23 -1.92 -33.52
CA ASN A 143 -14.89 -2.10 -32.97
C ASN A 143 -14.89 -2.17 -31.45
N HIS A 144 -16.03 -2.43 -30.80
CA HIS A 144 -16.15 -2.45 -29.36
C HIS A 144 -17.23 -3.37 -28.85
N VAL A 145 -17.02 -3.80 -27.60
CA VAL A 145 -18.03 -4.47 -26.77
C VAL A 145 -18.31 -3.58 -25.56
N ARG A 146 -19.57 -3.31 -25.29
CA ARG A 146 -20.02 -2.67 -24.04
C ARG A 146 -20.53 -3.73 -23.09
N PHE A 147 -20.12 -3.63 -21.84
CA PHE A 147 -20.59 -4.45 -20.74
C PHE A 147 -21.32 -3.55 -19.76
N TRP A 148 -22.55 -3.90 -19.37
CA TRP A 148 -23.32 -3.12 -18.38
C TRP A 148 -24.16 -4.01 -17.48
N GLY A 149 -24.32 -3.58 -16.22
CA GLY A 149 -25.15 -4.22 -15.21
C GLY A 149 -25.00 -3.50 -13.88
N GLY A 150 -26.10 -3.34 -13.14
CA GLY A 150 -26.13 -2.46 -11.98
C GLY A 150 -25.70 -1.04 -12.36
N ASP A 151 -24.80 -0.46 -11.58
CA ASP A 151 -24.22 0.87 -11.86
C ASP A 151 -22.98 0.81 -12.77
N MET A 152 -22.59 -0.39 -13.23
CA MET A 152 -21.40 -0.59 -14.05
C MET A 152 -21.71 -0.38 -15.53
N THR A 153 -20.89 0.42 -16.22
CA THR A 153 -20.75 0.43 -17.67
C THR A 153 -19.28 0.49 -18.03
N VAL A 154 -18.80 -0.54 -18.74
CA VAL A 154 -17.42 -0.65 -19.19
C VAL A 154 -17.38 -0.96 -20.68
N ARG A 155 -16.49 -0.33 -21.40
CA ARG A 155 -16.26 -0.53 -22.82
C ARG A 155 -14.91 -1.20 -23.07
N LEU A 156 -14.90 -2.26 -23.87
CA LEU A 156 -13.73 -2.79 -24.53
C LEU A 156 -13.70 -2.26 -25.96
N THR A 157 -12.76 -1.40 -26.29
CA THR A 157 -12.48 -1.00 -27.68
C THR A 157 -11.26 -1.78 -28.20
N THR A 158 -11.36 -2.39 -29.38
CA THR A 158 -10.31 -3.26 -29.93
C THR A 158 -10.33 -3.32 -31.45
N ASP A 159 -9.19 -3.61 -32.04
CA ASP A 159 -9.02 -3.95 -33.46
C ASP A 159 -8.99 -5.47 -33.72
N ALA A 160 -9.16 -6.27 -32.66
CA ALA A 160 -9.38 -7.71 -32.79
C ALA A 160 -10.79 -8.00 -33.35
N PRO A 161 -10.98 -9.07 -34.14
CA PRO A 161 -12.31 -9.43 -34.63
C PRO A 161 -13.26 -9.78 -33.47
N LEU A 162 -14.34 -9.02 -33.31
CA LEU A 162 -15.24 -9.14 -32.16
C LEU A 162 -15.91 -10.50 -32.05
N SER A 163 -16.19 -11.18 -33.18
CA SER A 163 -16.76 -12.52 -33.19
C SER A 163 -15.86 -13.58 -32.53
N TYR A 164 -14.53 -13.37 -32.55
CA TYR A 164 -13.58 -14.26 -31.88
C TYR A 164 -13.57 -14.02 -30.36
N ILE A 165 -13.73 -12.77 -29.93
CA ILE A 165 -13.87 -12.42 -28.50
C ILE A 165 -15.20 -12.93 -27.97
N GLU A 166 -16.31 -12.75 -28.73
CA GLU A 166 -17.63 -13.18 -28.32
C GLU A 166 -17.72 -14.68 -28.06
N ARG A 167 -17.10 -15.47 -28.97
CA ARG A 167 -17.14 -16.95 -28.95
C ARG A 167 -15.92 -17.55 -28.25
N GLU A 168 -14.99 -16.72 -27.79
CA GLU A 168 -13.69 -17.16 -27.27
C GLU A 168 -13.00 -18.15 -28.24
N SER A 169 -13.07 -17.86 -29.53
CA SER A 169 -12.51 -18.72 -30.57
C SER A 169 -11.02 -18.43 -30.78
N PRO A 170 -10.21 -19.46 -31.05
CA PRO A 170 -8.79 -19.26 -31.36
C PRO A 170 -8.58 -18.50 -32.67
N LEU A 171 -7.64 -17.55 -32.67
CA LEU A 171 -7.19 -16.82 -33.86
C LEU A 171 -5.67 -16.88 -33.98
N VAL A 172 -5.16 -16.80 -35.20
CA VAL A 172 -3.71 -16.69 -35.47
C VAL A 172 -3.31 -15.23 -35.41
N LEU A 173 -2.34 -14.90 -34.57
CA LEU A 173 -1.84 -13.55 -34.41
C LEU A 173 -0.81 -13.23 -35.47
N THR A 174 -1.22 -12.51 -36.52
CA THR A 174 -0.38 -12.14 -37.66
C THR A 174 0.10 -10.68 -37.61
N ARG A 175 -0.52 -9.85 -36.78
CA ARG A 175 -0.22 -8.44 -36.55
C ARG A 175 -0.50 -8.06 -35.09
N PRO A 176 0.03 -6.94 -34.62
CA PRO A 176 -0.34 -6.44 -33.31
C PRO A 176 -1.86 -6.24 -33.18
N LEU A 177 -2.40 -6.54 -31.99
CA LEU A 177 -3.77 -6.27 -31.60
C LEU A 177 -3.78 -5.37 -30.37
N HIS A 178 -4.75 -4.48 -30.30
CA HIS A 178 -4.90 -3.47 -29.25
C HIS A 178 -6.25 -3.62 -28.55
N MET A 179 -6.24 -3.51 -27.24
CA MET A 179 -7.42 -3.55 -26.40
C MET A 179 -7.36 -2.38 -25.41
N VAL A 180 -8.40 -1.59 -25.34
CA VAL A 180 -8.59 -0.55 -24.34
C VAL A 180 -9.88 -0.85 -23.58
N ILE A 181 -9.76 -1.06 -22.27
CA ILE A 181 -10.88 -1.44 -21.39
C ILE A 181 -11.07 -0.31 -20.38
N GLY A 182 -12.28 0.24 -20.24
CA GLY A 182 -12.58 1.27 -19.27
C GLY A 182 -13.80 2.12 -19.60
N SER A 183 -13.68 3.44 -19.55
CA SER A 183 -14.78 4.38 -19.79
C SER A 183 -15.47 4.15 -21.12
N ASP A 184 -16.81 4.32 -21.13
CA ASP A 184 -17.62 4.17 -22.34
C ASP A 184 -17.51 5.39 -23.26
N GLU A 185 -16.28 5.74 -23.64
CA GLU A 185 -15.95 6.84 -24.52
C GLU A 185 -15.29 6.32 -25.80
N PRO A 186 -15.71 6.79 -27.00
CA PRO A 186 -15.06 6.43 -28.25
C PRO A 186 -13.71 7.15 -28.35
N PHE A 187 -12.75 6.49 -29.01
CA PHE A 187 -11.51 7.14 -29.39
C PHE A 187 -11.70 7.96 -30.68
N PRO A 188 -11.25 9.21 -30.71
CA PRO A 188 -11.36 10.07 -31.91
C PRO A 188 -10.34 9.71 -32.99
N SER A 189 -9.35 8.88 -32.68
CA SER A 189 -8.22 8.52 -33.54
C SER A 189 -8.16 7.01 -33.76
N GLU A 190 -7.32 6.59 -34.69
CA GLU A 190 -7.00 5.19 -34.91
C GLU A 190 -6.45 4.54 -33.64
N LEU A 191 -6.92 3.32 -33.32
CA LEU A 191 -6.63 2.67 -32.05
C LEU A 191 -5.14 2.31 -31.88
N GLU A 192 -4.51 1.78 -32.96
CA GLU A 192 -3.09 1.44 -32.95
C GLU A 192 -2.21 2.66 -32.63
N SER A 193 -2.43 3.76 -33.37
CA SER A 193 -1.64 4.99 -33.17
C SER A 193 -1.85 5.58 -31.77
N THR A 194 -3.09 5.51 -31.25
CA THR A 194 -3.43 5.96 -29.88
C THR A 194 -2.72 5.11 -28.83
N CYS A 195 -2.78 3.79 -28.92
CA CYS A 195 -2.13 2.89 -27.97
C CYS A 195 -0.60 3.07 -27.98
N ARG A 196 0.00 3.25 -29.16
CA ARG A 196 1.44 3.50 -29.29
C ARG A 196 1.84 4.84 -28.64
N ASP A 197 1.12 5.93 -28.92
CA ASP A 197 1.35 7.25 -28.30
C ASP A 197 1.22 7.17 -26.77
N PHE A 198 0.17 6.54 -26.27
CA PHE A 198 -0.07 6.40 -24.84
C PHE A 198 1.01 5.56 -24.15
N THR A 199 1.50 4.49 -24.79
CA THR A 199 2.62 3.68 -24.28
C THR A 199 3.89 4.51 -24.15
N GLN A 200 4.25 5.25 -25.20
CA GLN A 200 5.43 6.10 -25.20
C GLN A 200 5.34 7.18 -24.13
N ARG A 201 4.27 7.98 -24.12
CA ARG A 201 4.08 9.11 -23.18
C ARG A 201 3.97 8.65 -21.74
N THR A 202 3.34 7.49 -21.49
CA THR A 202 3.27 6.90 -20.13
C THR A 202 4.66 6.47 -19.67
N THR A 203 5.45 5.84 -20.55
CA THR A 203 6.83 5.45 -20.26
C THR A 203 7.70 6.66 -19.91
N GLU A 204 7.61 7.72 -20.72
CA GLU A 204 8.35 8.98 -20.52
C GLU A 204 7.95 9.64 -19.21
N TYR A 205 6.64 9.72 -18.90
CA TYR A 205 6.15 10.29 -17.65
C TYR A 205 6.75 9.59 -16.42
N TRP A 206 6.70 8.27 -16.36
CA TRP A 206 7.19 7.54 -15.21
C TRP A 206 8.72 7.60 -15.08
N ARG A 207 9.45 7.53 -16.18
CA ARG A 207 10.91 7.70 -16.16
C ARG A 207 11.33 9.10 -15.73
N GLU A 208 10.59 10.14 -16.14
CA GLU A 208 10.80 11.50 -15.67
C GLU A 208 10.50 11.65 -14.18
N TRP A 209 9.40 11.05 -13.71
CA TRP A 209 9.05 11.06 -12.31
C TRP A 209 10.12 10.39 -11.44
N VAL A 210 10.61 9.21 -11.84
CA VAL A 210 11.70 8.50 -11.14
C VAL A 210 12.99 9.33 -11.08
N ARG A 211 13.31 10.11 -12.10
CA ARG A 211 14.49 11.00 -12.08
C ARG A 211 14.38 12.16 -11.08
N ARG A 212 13.17 12.48 -10.65
CA ARG A 212 12.92 13.59 -9.71
C ARG A 212 12.93 13.17 -8.25
N ILE A 213 12.83 11.87 -7.96
CA ILE A 213 12.92 11.40 -6.59
C ILE A 213 14.37 11.25 -6.16
N SER A 214 14.61 11.49 -4.87
CA SER A 214 15.91 11.30 -4.22
C SER A 214 16.01 9.86 -3.73
N ILE A 215 17.07 9.16 -4.09
CA ILE A 215 17.33 7.79 -3.66
C ILE A 215 18.75 7.65 -3.12
N GLY A 216 18.95 6.75 -2.15
CA GLY A 216 20.26 6.40 -1.64
C GLY A 216 21.09 5.61 -2.67
N TYR A 217 22.37 5.42 -2.37
CA TYR A 217 23.28 4.63 -3.22
C TYR A 217 22.90 3.15 -3.25
N ASP A 218 22.62 2.57 -2.08
CA ASP A 218 22.27 1.15 -1.96
C ASP A 218 20.77 0.93 -2.27
N TRP A 219 20.42 -0.25 -2.78
CA TRP A 219 19.05 -0.76 -2.99
C TRP A 219 18.13 0.11 -3.86
N GLN A 220 18.69 0.83 -4.82
CA GLN A 220 17.97 1.78 -5.69
C GLN A 220 16.74 1.17 -6.35
N GLU A 221 16.87 -0.04 -6.91
CA GLU A 221 15.76 -0.73 -7.59
C GLU A 221 14.58 -0.99 -6.62
N ALA A 222 14.88 -1.45 -5.41
CA ALA A 222 13.86 -1.70 -4.40
C ALA A 222 13.14 -0.42 -4.00
N VAL A 223 13.88 0.67 -3.76
CA VAL A 223 13.32 1.98 -3.39
C VAL A 223 12.48 2.57 -4.53
N ILE A 224 12.97 2.50 -5.78
CA ILE A 224 12.24 2.99 -6.95
C ILE A 224 10.92 2.22 -7.13
N ARG A 225 10.95 0.89 -7.02
CA ARG A 225 9.75 0.05 -7.13
C ARG A 225 8.75 0.37 -6.02
N ALA A 226 9.22 0.48 -4.79
CA ALA A 226 8.37 0.85 -3.65
C ALA A 226 7.76 2.26 -3.83
N ALA A 227 8.54 3.24 -4.29
CA ALA A 227 8.06 4.59 -4.55
C ALA A 227 6.98 4.65 -5.64
N ILE A 228 7.17 3.91 -6.76
CA ILE A 228 6.14 3.77 -7.81
C ILE A 228 4.87 3.14 -7.20
N THR A 229 5.01 2.11 -6.37
CA THR A 229 3.87 1.41 -5.75
C THR A 229 3.09 2.33 -4.83
N LEU A 230 3.75 3.11 -3.96
CA LEU A 230 3.08 4.11 -3.13
C LEU A 230 2.29 5.12 -3.99
N LYS A 231 2.88 5.57 -5.09
CA LYS A 231 2.20 6.49 -6.00
C LYS A 231 1.00 5.84 -6.71
N LEU A 232 1.03 4.53 -6.98
CA LEU A 232 -0.11 3.80 -7.55
C LEU A 232 -1.24 3.58 -6.54
N CYS A 233 -0.94 3.51 -5.24
CA CYS A 233 -1.93 3.42 -4.16
C CYS A 233 -2.52 4.79 -3.77
N ASN A 234 -2.06 5.87 -4.38
CA ASN A 234 -2.59 7.22 -4.20
C ASN A 234 -3.74 7.49 -5.17
N PHE A 235 -4.94 7.75 -4.64
CA PHE A 235 -6.08 8.24 -5.42
C PHE A 235 -5.96 9.75 -5.58
N GLU A 236 -5.33 10.19 -6.66
CA GLU A 236 -4.93 11.59 -6.84
C GLU A 236 -6.10 12.59 -7.03
N GLU A 237 -7.34 12.15 -7.13
CA GLU A 237 -8.49 13.05 -7.18
C GLU A 237 -8.75 13.70 -5.83
N THR A 238 -8.52 12.97 -4.75
CA THR A 238 -8.65 13.46 -3.38
C THR A 238 -7.33 13.60 -2.65
N GLY A 239 -6.28 12.90 -3.11
CA GLY A 239 -5.00 12.76 -2.42
C GLY A 239 -4.93 11.56 -1.48
N GLY A 240 -6.03 10.86 -1.22
CA GLY A 240 -6.08 9.70 -0.31
C GLY A 240 -5.15 8.56 -0.75
N ILE A 241 -4.49 7.92 0.21
CA ILE A 241 -3.62 6.76 -0.04
C ILE A 241 -4.21 5.55 0.68
N VAL A 242 -4.56 4.52 -0.10
CA VAL A 242 -5.15 3.28 0.45
C VAL A 242 -4.10 2.43 1.14
N ALA A 243 -4.50 1.68 2.18
CA ALA A 243 -3.62 0.73 2.85
C ALA A 243 -3.18 -0.41 1.92
N ALA A 244 -4.06 -0.89 1.04
CA ALA A 244 -3.74 -1.82 -0.05
C ALA A 244 -4.77 -1.71 -1.18
N LEU A 245 -4.47 -2.28 -2.36
CA LEU A 245 -5.38 -2.29 -3.52
C LEU A 245 -6.40 -3.43 -3.49
N THR A 246 -6.34 -4.31 -2.49
CA THR A 246 -7.19 -5.50 -2.37
C THR A 246 -8.03 -5.49 -1.11
N THR A 247 -9.01 -6.36 -1.10
CA THR A 247 -9.73 -6.78 0.09
C THR A 247 -9.53 -8.28 0.32
N SER A 248 -9.64 -8.70 1.57
CA SER A 248 -9.89 -10.09 1.98
C SER A 248 -8.89 -11.14 1.51
N ILE A 249 -7.67 -10.74 1.23
CA ILE A 249 -6.58 -11.70 1.24
C ILE A 249 -6.27 -11.95 2.72
N PRO A 250 -6.43 -13.18 3.24
CA PRO A 250 -6.27 -13.42 4.67
C PRO A 250 -4.82 -13.26 5.12
N GLU A 251 -4.61 -12.91 6.38
CA GLU A 251 -3.27 -12.82 6.97
C GLU A 251 -2.58 -14.21 7.02
N ALA A 252 -3.37 -15.29 7.16
CA ALA A 252 -2.89 -16.68 7.09
C ALA A 252 -4.00 -17.59 6.54
N PRO A 253 -3.67 -18.79 6.04
CA PRO A 253 -4.68 -19.77 5.61
C PRO A 253 -5.70 -20.04 6.72
N HIS A 254 -6.99 -19.96 6.39
CA HIS A 254 -8.11 -20.24 7.32
C HIS A 254 -8.16 -19.39 8.60
N SER A 255 -7.41 -18.30 8.69
CA SER A 255 -7.34 -17.45 9.90
C SER A 255 -8.64 -16.67 10.17
N GLY A 256 -9.49 -16.46 9.16
CA GLY A 256 -10.65 -15.57 9.27
C GLY A 256 -10.30 -14.07 9.35
N ARG A 257 -9.00 -13.74 9.35
CA ARG A 257 -8.47 -12.36 9.37
C ARG A 257 -8.45 -11.79 7.95
N ASN A 258 -9.66 -11.50 7.45
CA ASN A 258 -9.93 -11.03 6.09
C ASN A 258 -10.48 -9.62 6.17
N TRP A 259 -9.71 -8.62 5.73
CA TRP A 259 -10.06 -7.21 5.90
C TRP A 259 -10.10 -6.49 4.55
N ASP A 260 -10.91 -5.43 4.45
CA ASP A 260 -10.91 -4.55 3.29
C ASP A 260 -9.93 -3.39 3.51
N TYR A 261 -8.82 -3.36 2.76
CA TYR A 261 -7.76 -2.36 2.88
C TYR A 261 -7.78 -1.30 1.76
N ARG A 262 -8.85 -1.22 1.01
CA ARG A 262 -9.00 -0.23 -0.07
C ARG A 262 -9.38 1.17 0.45
N TYR A 263 -9.05 1.45 1.71
CA TYR A 263 -9.36 2.67 2.45
C TYR A 263 -8.10 3.29 3.06
N CYS A 264 -8.24 4.49 3.63
CA CYS A 264 -7.16 5.30 4.16
C CYS A 264 -7.15 5.27 5.69
N TRP A 265 -6.10 4.71 6.31
CA TRP A 265 -5.88 4.76 7.75
C TRP A 265 -5.09 6.01 8.14
N LEU A 266 -5.55 6.72 9.17
CA LEU A 266 -4.85 7.90 9.68
C LEU A 266 -3.52 7.52 10.37
N ARG A 267 -3.44 6.36 11.01
CA ARG A 267 -2.22 5.81 11.60
C ARG A 267 -1.10 5.67 10.56
N ASP A 268 -1.42 5.10 9.41
CA ASP A 268 -0.46 4.85 8.33
C ASP A 268 0.07 6.15 7.72
N ALA A 269 -0.70 7.23 7.87
CA ALA A 269 -0.39 8.53 7.28
C ALA A 269 1.00 9.05 7.64
N TYR A 270 1.39 8.98 8.91
CA TYR A 270 2.71 9.42 9.36
C TYR A 270 3.84 8.68 8.64
N PHE A 271 3.75 7.35 8.55
CA PHE A 271 4.79 6.52 7.95
C PHE A 271 4.88 6.74 6.43
N VAL A 272 3.74 6.87 5.76
CA VAL A 272 3.68 7.14 4.33
C VAL A 272 4.22 8.54 4.00
N VAL A 273 3.80 9.57 4.75
CA VAL A 273 4.31 10.94 4.58
C VAL A 273 5.82 10.98 4.80
N LYS A 274 6.33 10.31 5.84
CA LYS A 274 7.76 10.21 6.11
C LYS A 274 8.52 9.55 4.95
N ALA A 275 7.99 8.46 4.38
CA ALA A 275 8.59 7.80 3.23
C ALA A 275 8.61 8.71 1.99
N LEU A 276 7.49 9.35 1.67
CA LEU A 276 7.37 10.29 0.54
C LEU A 276 8.30 11.51 0.70
N ASN A 277 8.40 12.06 1.92
CA ASN A 277 9.30 13.16 2.22
C ASN A 277 10.76 12.77 1.97
N ARG A 278 11.18 11.60 2.47
CA ARG A 278 12.57 11.11 2.31
C ARG A 278 13.01 10.95 0.86
N ILE A 279 12.12 10.48 0.00
CA ILE A 279 12.41 10.36 -1.44
C ILE A 279 12.11 11.62 -2.24
N GLY A 280 11.66 12.70 -1.60
CA GLY A 280 11.35 13.97 -2.27
C GLY A 280 10.11 13.93 -3.17
N ALA A 281 9.19 12.98 -2.96
CA ALA A 281 7.90 12.93 -3.65
C ALA A 281 6.90 13.95 -3.05
N THR A 282 7.33 15.22 -2.96
CA THR A 282 6.68 16.28 -2.19
C THR A 282 5.25 16.56 -2.65
N ARG A 283 4.98 16.53 -3.94
CA ARG A 283 3.60 16.74 -4.44
C ARG A 283 2.62 15.68 -3.94
N THR A 284 2.99 14.40 -4.05
CA THR A 284 2.13 13.30 -3.55
C THR A 284 1.95 13.39 -2.04
N MET A 285 3.01 13.77 -1.33
CA MET A 285 2.99 14.03 0.11
C MET A 285 2.03 15.18 0.45
N GLU A 286 2.14 16.31 -0.22
CA GLU A 286 1.29 17.49 0.01
C GLU A 286 -0.19 17.19 -0.28
N ASP A 287 -0.49 16.53 -1.41
CA ASP A 287 -1.85 16.11 -1.77
C ASP A 287 -2.44 15.20 -0.67
N TYR A 288 -1.65 14.26 -0.12
CA TYR A 288 -2.10 13.38 0.95
C TYR A 288 -2.31 14.10 2.28
N ILE A 289 -1.41 15.01 2.66
CA ILE A 289 -1.60 15.83 3.87
C ILE A 289 -2.86 16.70 3.74
N ASN A 290 -3.11 17.29 2.58
CA ASN A 290 -4.32 18.08 2.34
C ASN A 290 -5.60 17.24 2.45
N TYR A 291 -5.59 16.00 1.95
CA TYR A 291 -6.68 15.04 2.15
C TYR A 291 -6.94 14.79 3.65
N ILE A 292 -5.89 14.53 4.43
CA ILE A 292 -6.00 14.31 5.88
C ILE A 292 -6.55 15.55 6.59
N LEU A 293 -6.03 16.74 6.27
CA LEU A 293 -6.50 17.98 6.87
C LEU A 293 -7.95 18.30 6.51
N GLY A 294 -8.40 17.93 5.29
CA GLY A 294 -9.81 18.00 4.89
C GLY A 294 -10.72 17.17 5.80
N ILE A 295 -10.33 15.91 6.08
CA ILE A 295 -11.04 15.03 7.01
C ILE A 295 -11.12 15.67 8.41
N VAL A 296 -10.01 16.17 8.92
CA VAL A 296 -9.94 16.77 10.26
C VAL A 296 -10.79 18.04 10.35
N ALA A 297 -10.86 18.83 9.28
CA ALA A 297 -11.68 20.04 9.26
C ALA A 297 -13.17 19.72 9.38
N ASP A 298 -13.60 18.59 8.83
CA ASP A 298 -14.99 18.12 8.87
C ASP A 298 -15.34 17.45 10.20
N ASP A 299 -14.40 16.71 10.84
CA ASP A 299 -14.64 15.91 12.05
C ASP A 299 -13.61 16.25 13.14
N GLN A 300 -13.73 17.45 13.72
CA GLN A 300 -12.81 17.93 14.77
C GLN A 300 -13.00 17.24 16.13
N THR A 301 -14.11 16.55 16.36
CA THR A 301 -14.49 16.09 17.68
C THR A 301 -14.13 14.64 17.98
N SER A 302 -14.09 13.77 16.96
CA SER A 302 -13.83 12.34 17.14
C SER A 302 -13.30 11.74 15.84
N LEU A 303 -11.96 11.66 15.72
CA LEU A 303 -11.35 11.01 14.57
C LEU A 303 -11.65 9.52 14.55
N ARG A 304 -12.06 9.02 13.40
CA ARG A 304 -12.13 7.59 13.10
C ARG A 304 -10.75 7.09 12.67
N PRO A 305 -10.41 5.83 12.90
CA PRO A 305 -9.11 5.29 12.45
C PRO A 305 -8.99 5.20 10.92
N VAL A 306 -10.11 5.03 10.20
CA VAL A 306 -10.15 4.78 8.75
C VAL A 306 -11.22 5.61 8.05
N TYR A 307 -10.89 6.05 6.84
CA TYR A 307 -11.77 6.86 5.96
C TYR A 307 -11.77 6.32 4.54
N GLY A 308 -12.84 6.58 3.78
CA GLY A 308 -12.92 6.32 2.36
C GLY A 308 -11.93 7.18 1.56
N ILE A 309 -11.53 6.71 0.38
CA ILE A 309 -10.71 7.52 -0.54
C ILE A 309 -11.44 8.78 -1.03
N VAL A 310 -12.77 8.76 -0.95
CA VAL A 310 -13.62 9.96 -1.01
C VAL A 310 -14.17 10.17 0.39
N PRO A 311 -13.93 11.31 1.03
CA PRO A 311 -14.47 11.63 2.34
C PRO A 311 -16.00 11.47 2.36
N ASN A 312 -16.56 11.09 3.50
CA ASN A 312 -17.99 10.85 3.74
C ASN A 312 -18.60 9.59 3.12
N ASP A 313 -17.82 8.72 2.47
CA ASP A 313 -18.32 7.39 2.08
C ASP A 313 -18.59 6.54 3.33
N THR A 314 -19.66 5.74 3.29
CA THR A 314 -19.98 4.78 4.35
C THR A 314 -19.09 3.55 4.22
N LEU A 315 -18.42 3.17 5.31
CA LEU A 315 -17.50 2.02 5.35
C LEU A 315 -18.09 0.81 6.08
N SER A 316 -19.41 0.71 6.19
CA SER A 316 -20.08 -0.40 6.88
C SER A 316 -19.63 -1.75 6.34
N GLU A 317 -19.12 -2.61 7.22
CA GLU A 317 -18.60 -3.92 6.85
C GLU A 317 -19.75 -4.88 6.50
N ARG A 318 -19.64 -5.55 5.36
CA ARG A 318 -20.54 -6.61 4.93
C ARG A 318 -19.76 -7.75 4.27
N VAL A 319 -20.36 -8.93 4.21
CA VAL A 319 -19.80 -10.08 3.50
C VAL A 319 -20.32 -10.14 2.06
N ALA A 320 -19.46 -10.50 1.11
CA ALA A 320 -19.80 -10.83 -0.27
C ALA A 320 -19.79 -12.36 -0.44
N PRO A 321 -20.90 -13.06 -0.20
CA PRO A 321 -20.94 -14.52 -0.08
C PRO A 321 -20.70 -15.25 -1.40
N GLN A 322 -20.84 -14.56 -2.53
CA GLN A 322 -20.63 -15.08 -3.89
C GLN A 322 -19.16 -15.18 -4.30
N LEU A 323 -18.24 -14.66 -3.46
CA LEU A 323 -16.81 -14.82 -3.63
C LEU A 323 -16.28 -15.79 -2.56
N GLN A 324 -15.56 -16.82 -2.99
CA GLN A 324 -15.05 -17.88 -2.09
C GLN A 324 -13.85 -17.41 -1.23
N GLY A 325 -13.22 -16.29 -1.60
CA GLY A 325 -12.01 -15.80 -0.98
C GLY A 325 -10.74 -16.23 -1.71
N TYR A 326 -9.63 -15.59 -1.33
CA TYR A 326 -8.31 -15.90 -1.88
C TYR A 326 -7.93 -17.35 -1.61
N GLN A 327 -7.71 -18.13 -2.67
CA GLN A 327 -7.45 -19.59 -2.61
C GLN A 327 -8.53 -20.37 -1.83
N GLY A 328 -9.77 -19.85 -1.79
CA GLY A 328 -10.89 -20.46 -1.05
C GLY A 328 -10.92 -20.12 0.45
N HIS A 329 -10.06 -19.21 0.92
CA HIS A 329 -10.02 -18.78 2.32
C HIS A 329 -10.87 -17.51 2.52
N GLY A 330 -12.20 -17.70 2.59
CA GLY A 330 -13.14 -16.63 2.94
C GLY A 330 -13.21 -16.35 4.45
N PRO A 331 -14.09 -15.40 4.86
CA PRO A 331 -15.07 -14.67 4.06
C PRO A 331 -14.47 -13.51 3.25
N VAL A 332 -15.13 -13.08 2.17
CA VAL A 332 -14.80 -11.83 1.49
C VAL A 332 -15.60 -10.71 2.12
N ARG A 333 -14.90 -9.70 2.67
CA ARG A 333 -15.49 -8.53 3.31
C ARG A 333 -15.40 -7.31 2.41
N VAL A 334 -16.39 -6.45 2.51
CA VAL A 334 -16.46 -5.14 1.84
C VAL A 334 -16.83 -4.12 2.89
N GLY A 335 -16.13 -3.00 2.92
CA GLY A 335 -16.17 -2.11 4.09
C GLY A 335 -15.26 -2.63 5.21
N ASN A 336 -15.11 -1.85 6.29
CA ASN A 336 -14.25 -2.23 7.39
C ASN A 336 -14.81 -1.74 8.73
N ALA A 337 -15.07 -2.68 9.65
CA ALA A 337 -15.61 -2.39 10.97
C ALA A 337 -14.65 -1.58 11.87
N ALA A 338 -13.38 -1.42 11.50
CA ALA A 338 -12.46 -0.52 12.19
C ALA A 338 -12.97 0.93 12.23
N VAL A 339 -13.85 1.33 11.30
CA VAL A 339 -14.49 2.66 11.29
C VAL A 339 -15.23 2.98 12.60
N GLU A 340 -15.69 1.95 13.32
CA GLU A 340 -16.43 2.09 14.58
C GLU A 340 -15.51 2.01 15.81
N GLN A 341 -14.22 1.76 15.63
CA GLN A 341 -13.27 1.64 16.72
C GLN A 341 -12.77 3.00 17.20
N ILE A 342 -12.32 3.01 18.46
CA ILE A 342 -11.60 4.14 19.05
C ILE A 342 -10.12 3.79 19.03
N GLN A 343 -9.33 4.62 18.34
CA GLN A 343 -7.87 4.48 18.24
C GLN A 343 -7.23 5.85 18.48
N HIS A 344 -6.60 6.01 19.63
CA HIS A 344 -6.09 7.32 20.08
C HIS A 344 -4.81 7.74 19.35
N ASP A 345 -4.06 6.79 18.81
CA ASP A 345 -2.86 7.06 18.00
C ASP A 345 -3.14 7.89 16.73
N ALA A 346 -4.39 7.90 16.25
CA ALA A 346 -4.80 8.69 15.08
C ALA A 346 -4.53 10.19 15.26
N TYR A 347 -4.76 10.75 16.45
CA TYR A 347 -4.53 12.17 16.72
C TYR A 347 -3.05 12.56 16.57
N GLY A 348 -2.17 11.77 17.20
CA GLY A 348 -0.73 11.98 17.06
C GLY A 348 -0.23 11.76 15.64
N SER A 349 -0.73 10.74 14.96
CA SER A 349 -0.37 10.40 13.58
C SER A 349 -0.67 11.55 12.62
N VAL A 350 -1.84 12.18 12.73
CA VAL A 350 -2.22 13.33 11.89
C VAL A 350 -1.29 14.53 12.15
N ILE A 351 -1.04 14.87 13.42
CA ILE A 351 -0.15 16.00 13.75
C ILE A 351 1.26 15.76 13.19
N MET A 352 1.79 14.53 13.34
CA MET A 352 3.11 14.17 12.81
C MET A 352 3.14 14.17 11.29
N ALA A 353 2.08 13.69 10.63
CA ALA A 353 1.96 13.71 9.17
C ALA A 353 1.91 15.15 8.61
N ALA A 354 1.32 16.10 9.35
CA ALA A 354 1.21 17.50 8.94
C ALA A 354 2.50 18.31 9.13
N MET A 355 3.47 17.83 9.92
CA MET A 355 4.72 18.55 10.22
C MET A 355 5.42 19.14 8.97
N PRO A 356 5.59 18.41 7.85
CA PRO A 356 6.26 18.94 6.68
C PRO A 356 5.65 20.25 6.17
N MET A 357 4.36 20.48 6.33
CA MET A 357 3.70 21.71 5.86
C MET A 357 4.22 22.98 6.56
N PHE A 358 4.76 22.85 7.77
CA PHE A 358 5.31 23.98 8.52
C PHE A 358 6.81 24.17 8.31
N PHE A 359 7.55 23.08 8.06
CA PHE A 359 9.01 23.10 8.08
C PHE A 359 9.66 22.87 6.72
N ASP A 360 8.97 22.21 5.78
CA ASP A 360 9.53 21.87 4.47
C ASP A 360 9.38 23.02 3.48
N ARG A 361 10.47 23.74 3.26
CA ARG A 361 10.51 24.89 2.35
C ARG A 361 10.40 24.54 0.86
N ARG A 362 10.35 23.27 0.50
CA ARG A 362 10.08 22.82 -0.87
C ARG A 362 8.59 22.92 -1.21
N LEU A 363 7.72 22.98 -0.20
CA LEU A 363 6.27 23.13 -0.38
C LEU A 363 5.93 24.57 -0.77
N PRO A 364 5.11 24.80 -1.82
CA PRO A 364 4.83 26.14 -2.32
C PRO A 364 3.94 26.96 -1.37
N HIS A 365 3.17 26.28 -0.53
CA HIS A 365 2.22 26.89 0.40
C HIS A 365 2.51 26.42 1.83
N PRO A 366 3.41 27.10 2.57
CA PRO A 366 3.66 26.74 3.96
C PRO A 366 2.40 26.96 4.81
N ALA A 367 2.18 26.03 5.75
CA ALA A 367 1.09 26.15 6.71
C ALA A 367 1.36 27.29 7.71
N GLY A 368 0.28 27.92 8.17
CA GLY A 368 0.30 29.01 9.13
C GLY A 368 -0.68 28.81 10.28
N ASP A 369 -1.11 29.92 10.87
CA ASP A 369 -1.99 29.93 12.06
C ASP A 369 -3.31 29.19 11.91
N ALA A 370 -3.88 29.16 10.71
CA ALA A 370 -5.15 28.45 10.48
C ALA A 370 -4.99 26.96 10.65
N GLN A 371 -3.96 26.37 10.00
CA GLN A 371 -3.64 24.95 10.12
C GLN A 371 -3.13 24.62 11.52
N PHE A 372 -2.36 25.51 12.15
CA PHE A 372 -1.92 25.35 13.52
C PHE A 372 -3.11 25.21 14.48
N ARG A 373 -4.12 26.11 14.42
CA ARG A 373 -5.31 26.04 15.27
C ARG A 373 -6.10 24.74 15.07
N LEU A 374 -6.18 24.24 13.83
CA LEU A 374 -6.80 22.96 13.53
C LEU A 374 -6.09 21.81 14.23
N LEU A 375 -4.77 21.75 14.09
CA LEU A 375 -3.93 20.72 14.72
C LEU A 375 -3.88 20.86 16.25
N GLU A 376 -3.96 22.08 16.77
CA GLU A 376 -4.02 22.34 18.22
C GLU A 376 -5.30 21.78 18.86
N GLY A 377 -6.43 21.79 18.13
CA GLY A 377 -7.65 21.09 18.54
C GLY A 377 -7.43 19.59 18.68
N LEU A 378 -6.70 18.98 17.74
CA LEU A 378 -6.31 17.57 17.84
C LEU A 378 -5.34 17.31 18.99
N ALA A 379 -4.39 18.21 19.25
CA ALA A 379 -3.46 18.08 20.36
C ALA A 379 -4.21 18.13 21.71
N THR A 380 -5.26 18.94 21.82
CA THR A 380 -6.14 18.95 23.02
C THR A 380 -6.77 17.57 23.24
N LYS A 381 -7.29 16.96 22.16
CA LYS A 381 -7.84 15.59 22.24
C LYS A 381 -6.76 14.55 22.54
N ALA A 382 -5.60 14.65 21.93
CA ALA A 382 -4.48 13.77 22.22
C ALA A 382 -4.07 13.83 23.70
N ALA A 383 -4.06 15.04 24.31
CA ALA A 383 -3.75 15.20 25.73
C ALA A 383 -4.82 14.58 26.66
N GLU A 384 -6.11 14.73 26.30
CA GLU A 384 -7.22 14.13 27.06
C GLU A 384 -7.20 12.60 27.00
N LEU A 385 -6.82 12.03 25.85
CA LEU A 385 -7.00 10.62 25.52
C LEU A 385 -5.71 9.77 25.62
N ALA A 386 -4.54 10.39 25.79
CA ALA A 386 -3.24 9.70 25.76
C ALA A 386 -3.14 8.50 26.71
N LEU A 387 -3.82 8.56 27.84
CA LEU A 387 -3.79 7.53 28.89
C LEU A 387 -5.16 6.83 29.07
N GLU A 388 -6.05 6.97 28.09
CA GLU A 388 -7.34 6.30 28.07
C GLU A 388 -7.29 5.00 27.24
N PRO A 389 -8.14 4.01 27.55
CA PRO A 389 -8.16 2.73 26.84
C PRO A 389 -8.70 2.85 25.40
N ASP A 390 -8.00 2.25 24.46
CA ASP A 390 -8.40 2.18 23.04
C ASP A 390 -8.24 0.76 22.46
N ALA A 391 -8.51 0.59 21.14
CA ALA A 391 -8.34 -0.66 20.44
C ALA A 391 -6.87 -0.95 20.07
N GLY A 392 -5.98 0.05 20.16
CA GLY A 392 -4.56 -0.04 19.84
C GLY A 392 -4.25 -0.18 18.35
N ILE A 393 -2.96 -0.19 18.05
CA ILE A 393 -2.45 -0.28 16.67
C ILE A 393 -2.91 -1.55 15.93
N TRP A 394 -3.17 -2.64 16.66
CA TRP A 394 -3.57 -3.94 16.09
C TRP A 394 -5.08 -4.12 15.96
N GLU A 395 -5.87 -3.09 16.26
CA GLU A 395 -7.32 -3.04 16.03
C GLU A 395 -8.09 -4.16 16.75
N TYR A 396 -7.74 -4.40 18.04
CA TYR A 396 -8.41 -5.44 18.83
C TYR A 396 -9.93 -5.21 18.87
N ARG A 397 -10.72 -6.21 18.51
CA ARG A 397 -12.19 -6.11 18.45
C ARG A 397 -12.86 -6.31 19.79
N GLY A 398 -12.33 -7.19 20.64
CA GLY A 398 -12.88 -7.56 21.94
C GLY A 398 -12.17 -6.96 23.15
N ARG A 399 -11.13 -6.14 22.95
CA ARG A 399 -10.23 -5.72 24.02
C ARG A 399 -9.85 -4.24 23.87
N ARG A 400 -9.96 -3.49 24.97
CA ARG A 400 -9.46 -2.11 25.05
C ARG A 400 -8.48 -1.97 26.20
N ARG A 401 -7.35 -1.31 25.98
CA ARG A 401 -6.30 -1.06 26.96
C ARG A 401 -5.67 0.30 26.73
N VAL A 402 -4.97 0.83 27.74
CA VAL A 402 -4.05 1.95 27.54
C VAL A 402 -2.80 1.41 26.85
N HIS A 403 -2.82 1.39 25.52
CA HIS A 403 -1.70 0.85 24.75
C HIS A 403 -0.49 1.80 24.79
N THR A 404 0.69 1.26 25.08
CA THR A 404 1.94 2.02 25.14
C THR A 404 2.20 2.77 23.82
N HIS A 405 1.93 2.12 22.68
CA HIS A 405 2.06 2.75 21.38
C HIS A 405 1.08 3.92 21.19
N SER A 406 -0.20 3.75 21.49
CA SER A 406 -1.21 4.82 21.35
C SER A 406 -0.86 6.03 22.22
N ALA A 407 -0.46 5.78 23.49
CA ALA A 407 0.01 6.82 24.38
C ALA A 407 1.25 7.55 23.83
N ALA A 408 2.23 6.81 23.31
CA ALA A 408 3.44 7.37 22.72
C ALA A 408 3.15 8.20 21.47
N MET A 409 2.19 7.79 20.62
CA MET A 409 1.75 8.56 19.45
C MET A 409 1.05 9.85 19.86
N CYS A 410 0.16 9.82 20.86
CA CYS A 410 -0.44 11.04 21.42
C CYS A 410 0.63 12.00 21.94
N TRP A 411 1.58 11.49 22.74
CA TRP A 411 2.72 12.28 23.21
C TRP A 411 3.54 12.88 22.05
N ALA A 412 3.81 12.10 21.02
CA ALA A 412 4.53 12.59 19.85
C ALA A 412 3.79 13.77 19.21
N GLY A 413 2.46 13.69 19.08
CA GLY A 413 1.63 14.80 18.62
C GLY A 413 1.79 16.05 19.50
N LEU A 414 1.74 15.89 20.84
CA LEU A 414 1.92 16.99 21.80
C LEU A 414 3.30 17.65 21.69
N SER A 415 4.35 16.85 21.58
CA SER A 415 5.70 17.36 21.39
C SER A 415 5.86 18.12 20.07
N ARG A 416 5.19 17.64 18.98
CA ARG A 416 5.27 18.28 17.65
C ARG A 416 4.43 19.54 17.56
N ILE A 417 3.26 19.61 18.19
CA ILE A 417 2.48 20.85 18.22
C ILE A 417 3.23 21.95 18.98
N ALA A 418 3.98 21.62 20.07
CA ALA A 418 4.85 22.55 20.75
C ALA A 418 5.95 23.10 19.82
N ALA A 419 6.58 22.22 19.03
CA ALA A 419 7.60 22.63 18.04
C ALA A 419 7.02 23.52 16.94
N ILE A 420 5.81 23.23 16.43
CA ILE A 420 5.11 24.06 15.45
C ILE A 420 4.79 25.43 16.06
N ALA A 421 4.28 25.49 17.29
CA ALA A 421 3.99 26.74 18.00
C ALA A 421 5.25 27.62 18.13
N ALA A 422 6.38 27.01 18.53
CA ALA A 422 7.66 27.72 18.61
C ALA A 422 8.11 28.25 17.24
N HIS A 423 7.97 27.44 16.19
CA HIS A 423 8.31 27.84 14.81
C HIS A 423 7.48 29.03 14.32
N LEU A 424 6.22 29.10 14.67
CA LEU A 424 5.31 30.20 14.33
C LEU A 424 5.46 31.42 15.25
N GLY A 425 6.32 31.36 16.28
CA GLY A 425 6.54 32.46 17.23
C GLY A 425 5.54 32.52 18.38
N HIS A 426 4.73 31.50 18.58
CA HIS A 426 3.75 31.38 19.69
C HIS A 426 4.39 30.81 20.96
N SER A 427 5.30 31.56 21.58
CA SER A 427 6.13 31.08 22.70
C SER A 427 5.32 30.56 23.89
N ASP A 428 4.23 31.25 24.28
CA ASP A 428 3.39 30.84 25.40
C ASP A 428 2.69 29.50 25.13
N ARG A 429 2.22 29.28 23.90
CA ARG A 429 1.62 28.01 23.47
C ARG A 429 2.65 26.91 23.40
N ALA A 430 3.83 27.17 22.88
CA ALA A 430 4.93 26.22 22.86
C ALA A 430 5.30 25.75 24.28
N GLN A 431 5.40 26.69 25.23
CA GLN A 431 5.66 26.35 26.65
C GLN A 431 4.50 25.56 27.27
N HIS A 432 3.25 25.91 26.97
CA HIS A 432 2.06 25.18 27.43
C HIS A 432 2.11 23.72 26.98
N TRP A 433 2.30 23.47 25.67
CA TRP A 433 2.30 22.13 25.11
C TRP A 433 3.51 21.31 25.53
N ASN A 434 4.70 21.92 25.71
CA ASN A 434 5.86 21.23 26.27
C ASN A 434 5.57 20.71 27.70
N LYS A 435 4.97 21.52 28.56
CA LYS A 435 4.62 21.08 29.93
C LYS A 435 3.68 19.88 29.94
N ILE A 436 2.68 19.87 29.05
CA ILE A 436 1.76 18.73 28.91
C ILE A 436 2.50 17.51 28.38
N ALA A 437 3.32 17.67 27.34
CA ALA A 437 4.13 16.61 26.79
C ALA A 437 5.07 15.99 27.83
N ASP A 438 5.75 16.79 28.65
CA ASP A 438 6.63 16.30 29.72
C ASP A 438 5.88 15.43 30.74
N VAL A 439 4.68 15.83 31.14
CA VAL A 439 3.86 15.05 32.08
C VAL A 439 3.45 13.71 31.46
N VAL A 440 2.98 13.74 30.21
CA VAL A 440 2.57 12.52 29.50
C VAL A 440 3.75 11.59 29.27
N GLN A 441 4.92 12.12 28.86
CA GLN A 441 6.15 11.35 28.67
C GLN A 441 6.56 10.61 29.94
N ASN A 442 6.67 11.33 31.04
CA ASN A 442 7.07 10.75 32.33
C ASN A 442 6.09 9.64 32.75
N THR A 443 4.79 9.88 32.59
CA THR A 443 3.76 8.89 32.90
C THR A 443 3.88 7.63 32.05
N ILE A 444 4.13 7.78 30.74
CA ILE A 444 4.32 6.62 29.84
C ILE A 444 5.55 5.83 30.26
N LEU A 445 6.71 6.52 30.45
CA LEU A 445 7.97 5.89 30.78
C LEU A 445 7.93 5.16 32.14
N GLU A 446 7.14 5.66 33.09
CA GLU A 446 6.94 5.03 34.39
C GLU A 446 5.98 3.85 34.31
N ARG A 447 4.78 4.04 33.72
CA ARG A 447 3.70 3.03 33.76
C ARG A 447 3.88 1.88 32.77
N SER A 448 4.52 2.14 31.61
CA SER A 448 4.73 1.10 30.57
C SER A 448 5.99 0.28 30.80
N TRP A 449 6.88 0.70 31.72
CA TRP A 449 8.01 -0.09 32.15
C TRP A 449 7.55 -1.21 33.08
N ASN A 450 7.97 -2.42 32.82
CA ASN A 450 7.68 -3.59 33.66
C ASN A 450 8.99 -4.15 34.24
N ASP A 451 9.19 -3.92 35.56
CA ASP A 451 10.42 -4.35 36.25
C ASP A 451 10.63 -5.86 36.20
N ALA A 452 9.55 -6.65 36.29
CA ALA A 452 9.64 -8.11 36.26
C ALA A 452 10.07 -8.65 34.88
N ARG A 453 9.74 -7.90 33.81
CA ARG A 453 10.14 -8.22 32.43
C ARG A 453 11.46 -7.54 32.05
N GLY A 454 11.84 -6.49 32.74
CA GLY A 454 12.94 -5.62 32.38
C GLY A 454 12.75 -4.96 31.01
N ALA A 455 11.51 -4.58 30.65
CA ALA A 455 11.16 -4.05 29.34
C ALA A 455 9.92 -3.16 29.36
N PHE A 456 9.79 -2.32 28.33
CA PHE A 456 8.51 -1.70 27.99
C PHE A 456 7.56 -2.76 27.41
N THR A 457 6.33 -2.80 27.89
CA THR A 457 5.31 -3.78 27.50
C THR A 457 4.20 -3.13 26.68
N ALA A 458 3.33 -3.96 26.07
CA ALA A 458 2.23 -3.51 25.22
C ALA A 458 1.27 -2.53 25.91
N ALA A 459 1.11 -2.67 27.23
CA ALA A 459 0.28 -1.79 28.07
C ALA A 459 0.73 -1.86 29.55
N PRO A 460 0.42 -0.85 30.38
CA PRO A 460 0.71 -0.85 31.81
C PRO A 460 0.17 -2.09 32.54
N GLY A 461 1.00 -2.67 33.41
CA GLY A 461 0.62 -3.77 34.28
C GLY A 461 0.45 -5.13 33.63
N ILE A 462 0.83 -5.30 32.35
CA ILE A 462 0.83 -6.60 31.65
C ILE A 462 2.25 -7.06 31.31
N ASN A 463 2.39 -8.34 30.99
CA ASN A 463 3.68 -8.94 30.65
C ASN A 463 3.87 -9.11 29.13
N ASP A 464 2.86 -8.76 28.33
CA ASP A 464 2.87 -8.98 26.89
C ASP A 464 3.86 -8.05 26.21
N VAL A 465 4.73 -8.62 25.38
CA VAL A 465 5.68 -7.89 24.54
C VAL A 465 5.01 -7.58 23.19
N ASP A 466 5.27 -6.40 22.66
CA ASP A 466 4.66 -5.90 21.42
C ASP A 466 5.71 -5.23 20.55
N ALA A 467 5.72 -5.56 19.26
CA ALA A 467 6.69 -5.02 18.32
C ALA A 467 6.57 -3.48 18.16
N SER A 468 5.40 -2.89 18.42
CA SER A 468 5.19 -1.45 18.28
C SER A 468 6.01 -0.60 19.26
N VAL A 469 6.46 -1.17 20.40
CA VAL A 469 7.33 -0.44 21.32
C VAL A 469 8.74 -0.21 20.79
N LEU A 470 9.14 -0.88 19.69
CA LEU A 470 10.36 -0.56 18.93
C LEU A 470 10.36 0.87 18.39
N LEU A 471 9.18 1.48 18.22
CA LEU A 471 9.02 2.82 17.70
C LEU A 471 9.29 3.93 18.72
N LEU A 472 9.41 3.63 20.01
CA LEU A 472 9.53 4.66 21.07
C LEU A 472 10.68 5.66 20.81
N PRO A 473 11.91 5.26 20.44
CA PRO A 473 12.96 6.21 20.09
C PRO A 473 12.75 6.92 18.76
N GLU A 474 12.12 6.26 17.80
CA GLU A 474 11.78 6.89 16.51
C GLU A 474 10.81 8.07 16.69
N LEU A 475 9.90 7.94 17.63
CA LEU A 475 9.00 9.02 18.05
C LEU A 475 9.70 10.09 18.90
N GLY A 476 10.88 9.78 19.46
CA GLY A 476 11.65 10.65 20.33
C GLY A 476 11.24 10.58 21.81
N LEU A 477 10.44 9.57 22.18
CA LEU A 477 9.96 9.40 23.55
C LEU A 477 11.08 9.02 24.52
N ILE A 478 12.09 8.28 24.06
CA ILE A 478 13.22 7.80 24.85
C ILE A 478 14.49 7.82 24.00
N ASP A 479 15.64 8.03 24.63
CA ASP A 479 16.93 7.89 23.96
C ASP A 479 17.15 6.41 23.57
N PRO A 480 17.57 6.11 22.32
CA PRO A 480 17.85 4.73 21.91
C PRO A 480 18.94 4.05 22.75
N LYS A 481 19.81 4.81 23.43
CA LYS A 481 20.86 4.29 24.32
C LYS A 481 20.40 4.11 25.76
N ASP A 482 19.16 4.48 26.11
CA ASP A 482 18.59 4.21 27.45
C ASP A 482 18.62 2.70 27.71
N PRO A 483 19.20 2.23 28.83
CA PRO A 483 19.28 0.81 29.14
C PRO A 483 17.92 0.07 29.12
N ARG A 484 16.83 0.77 29.45
CA ARG A 484 15.48 0.22 29.39
C ARG A 484 15.04 -0.09 27.96
N TYR A 485 15.37 0.78 26.99
CA TYR A 485 15.07 0.51 25.61
C TYR A 485 15.96 -0.61 25.03
N VAL A 486 17.25 -0.60 25.36
CA VAL A 486 18.16 -1.68 24.96
C VAL A 486 17.67 -3.03 25.44
N SER A 487 17.27 -3.13 26.70
CA SER A 487 16.70 -4.35 27.29
C SER A 487 15.38 -4.75 26.61
N THR A 488 14.53 -3.79 26.25
CA THR A 488 13.27 -4.02 25.53
C THR A 488 13.53 -4.63 24.16
N VAL A 489 14.51 -4.11 23.40
CA VAL A 489 14.88 -4.67 22.09
C VAL A 489 15.35 -6.12 22.22
N HIS A 490 16.20 -6.44 23.20
CA HIS A 490 16.67 -7.80 23.43
C HIS A 490 15.52 -8.76 23.80
N LEU A 491 14.53 -8.29 24.55
CA LEU A 491 13.36 -9.10 24.89
C LEU A 491 12.51 -9.38 23.65
N ILE A 492 12.30 -8.35 22.79
CA ILE A 492 11.59 -8.52 21.52
C ILE A 492 12.32 -9.49 20.61
N GLU A 493 13.64 -9.39 20.49
CA GLU A 493 14.45 -10.36 19.74
C GLU A 493 14.23 -11.78 20.23
N SER A 494 14.23 -12.00 21.54
CA SER A 494 14.08 -13.33 22.13
C SER A 494 12.69 -13.94 21.97
N GLU A 495 11.63 -13.12 22.03
CA GLU A 495 10.24 -13.61 22.06
C GLU A 495 9.51 -13.49 20.74
N LEU A 496 9.74 -12.40 19.97
CA LEU A 496 9.00 -12.11 18.74
C LEU A 496 9.77 -12.44 17.47
N LEU A 497 11.10 -12.60 17.50
CA LEU A 497 11.87 -12.95 16.31
C LEU A 497 11.77 -14.45 16.05
N LYS A 498 11.05 -14.86 15.01
CA LYS A 498 10.81 -16.23 14.57
C LYS A 498 11.31 -16.42 13.14
N GLU A 499 12.26 -17.33 12.92
CA GLU A 499 12.81 -17.63 11.58
C GLU A 499 13.23 -16.36 10.80
N GLY A 500 13.79 -15.36 11.52
CA GLY A 500 14.18 -14.08 10.93
C GLY A 500 13.05 -13.08 10.70
N HIS A 501 11.82 -13.38 11.10
CA HIS A 501 10.66 -12.49 11.03
C HIS A 501 10.19 -12.07 12.40
N VAL A 502 9.72 -10.82 12.52
CA VAL A 502 9.23 -10.27 13.79
C VAL A 502 7.72 -10.39 13.85
N MET A 503 7.23 -11.17 14.82
CA MET A 503 5.80 -11.26 15.11
C MET A 503 5.29 -9.96 15.74
N ARG A 504 4.02 -9.63 15.53
CA ARG A 504 3.38 -8.45 16.14
C ARG A 504 3.42 -8.52 17.66
N TYR A 505 3.03 -9.66 18.20
CA TYR A 505 2.98 -10.04 19.63
C TYR A 505 3.00 -11.57 19.75
N ALA A 506 3.20 -12.07 20.95
CA ALA A 506 3.27 -13.52 21.23
C ALA A 506 1.96 -14.10 21.75
N GLY A 507 0.99 -13.27 22.15
CA GLY A 507 -0.27 -13.69 22.76
C GLY A 507 -1.38 -13.99 21.74
N GLU A 508 -2.48 -14.56 22.23
CA GLU A 508 -3.73 -14.70 21.47
C GLU A 508 -4.47 -13.36 21.39
N ASP A 509 -5.10 -13.12 20.25
CA ASP A 509 -6.08 -12.05 20.06
C ASP A 509 -7.50 -12.61 19.83
N ASP A 510 -8.38 -11.78 19.23
CA ASP A 510 -9.77 -12.15 18.96
C ASP A 510 -9.93 -13.29 17.95
N PHE A 511 -8.85 -13.67 17.25
CA PHE A 511 -8.78 -14.68 16.18
C PHE A 511 -7.74 -15.78 16.47
N GLY A 512 -7.23 -15.88 17.69
CA GLY A 512 -6.20 -16.82 18.11
C GLY A 512 -4.76 -16.27 17.94
N PHE A 513 -3.78 -17.16 17.93
CA PHE A 513 -2.38 -16.75 17.74
C PHE A 513 -2.11 -16.30 16.30
N PRO A 514 -1.34 -15.22 16.08
CA PRO A 514 -0.86 -14.87 14.73
C PRO A 514 0.06 -15.96 14.19
N GLU A 515 -0.26 -16.48 13.00
CA GLU A 515 0.55 -17.51 12.33
C GLU A 515 1.61 -16.89 11.41
N THR A 516 1.40 -15.66 10.99
CA THR A 516 2.23 -14.89 10.06
C THR A 516 2.84 -13.69 10.74
N ALA A 517 3.96 -13.22 10.20
CA ALA A 517 4.65 -12.03 10.66
C ALA A 517 4.27 -10.83 9.80
N PHE A 518 3.83 -9.75 10.43
CA PHE A 518 3.57 -8.50 9.75
C PHE A 518 4.90 -7.86 9.30
N LEU A 519 5.08 -7.70 7.99
CA LEU A 519 6.36 -7.31 7.41
C LEU A 519 6.93 -6.00 7.97
N VAL A 520 6.09 -5.03 8.33
CA VAL A 520 6.54 -3.75 8.88
C VAL A 520 7.26 -3.89 10.21
N CYS A 521 6.90 -4.88 11.05
CA CYS A 521 7.56 -5.12 12.33
C CYS A 521 9.04 -5.47 12.15
N ARG A 522 9.37 -6.15 11.07
CA ARG A 522 10.76 -6.45 10.72
C ARG A 522 11.54 -5.18 10.40
N PHE A 523 10.95 -4.23 9.66
CA PHE A 523 11.59 -2.94 9.39
C PHE A 523 11.78 -2.13 10.68
N TRP A 524 10.86 -2.20 11.63
CA TRP A 524 11.03 -1.55 12.93
C TRP A 524 12.20 -2.12 13.73
N LEU A 525 12.38 -3.43 13.73
CA LEU A 525 13.54 -4.05 14.40
C LEU A 525 14.86 -3.68 13.70
N ILE A 526 14.91 -3.67 12.37
CA ILE A 526 16.07 -3.22 11.61
C ILE A 526 16.42 -1.77 11.97
N ASP A 527 15.44 -0.90 12.03
CA ASP A 527 15.62 0.50 12.41
C ASP A 527 16.09 0.64 13.87
N ALA A 528 15.57 -0.19 14.80
CA ALA A 528 16.03 -0.25 16.18
C ALA A 528 17.49 -0.69 16.28
N TRP A 529 17.91 -1.72 15.54
CA TRP A 529 19.32 -2.14 15.50
C TRP A 529 20.25 -1.04 14.99
N TRP A 530 19.81 -0.33 13.94
CA TRP A 530 20.59 0.81 13.46
C TRP A 530 20.73 1.90 14.53
N LEU A 531 19.67 2.23 15.26
CA LEU A 531 19.68 3.19 16.36
C LEU A 531 20.61 2.76 17.50
N LEU A 532 20.72 1.45 17.75
CA LEU A 532 21.64 0.87 18.73
C LEU A 532 23.09 0.78 18.24
N GLY A 533 23.39 1.20 17.01
CA GLY A 533 24.72 1.11 16.41
C GLY A 533 25.07 -0.28 15.81
N ARG A 534 24.14 -1.24 15.77
CA ARG A 534 24.28 -2.57 15.16
C ARG A 534 24.07 -2.48 13.64
N VAL A 535 24.83 -1.61 12.96
CA VAL A 535 24.58 -1.21 11.57
C VAL A 535 24.69 -2.36 10.58
N GLU A 536 25.73 -3.20 10.71
CA GLU A 536 25.93 -4.32 9.75
C GLU A 536 24.86 -5.40 9.93
N GLU A 537 24.48 -5.73 11.17
CA GLU A 537 23.38 -6.64 11.43
C GLU A 537 22.05 -6.13 10.85
N ALA A 538 21.79 -4.83 11.02
CA ALA A 538 20.63 -4.17 10.41
C ALA A 538 20.65 -4.26 8.88
N ARG A 539 21.82 -4.04 8.26
CA ARG A 539 22.00 -4.16 6.81
C ARG A 539 21.81 -5.59 6.31
N ASP A 540 22.30 -6.57 7.05
CA ASP A 540 22.15 -8.00 6.70
C ASP A 540 20.69 -8.43 6.79
N MET A 541 19.99 -8.08 7.87
CA MET A 541 18.57 -8.34 8.01
C MET A 541 17.74 -7.65 6.93
N PHE A 542 18.12 -6.42 6.53
CA PHE A 542 17.44 -5.72 5.44
C PHE A 542 17.66 -6.40 4.09
N ARG A 543 18.90 -6.84 3.78
CA ARG A 543 19.17 -7.61 2.56
C ARG A 543 18.34 -8.90 2.52
N ASP A 544 18.18 -9.53 3.68
CA ASP A 544 17.34 -10.71 3.78
C ASP A 544 15.85 -10.38 3.64
N ALA A 545 15.37 -9.29 4.22
CA ALA A 545 13.99 -8.82 4.04
C ALA A 545 13.62 -8.60 2.56
N LEU A 546 14.55 -8.11 1.74
CA LEU A 546 14.32 -7.89 0.32
C LEU A 546 14.08 -9.18 -0.49
N LYS A 547 14.45 -10.36 0.02
CA LYS A 547 14.22 -11.65 -0.63
C LYS A 547 12.76 -12.09 -0.60
N PHE A 548 11.96 -11.53 0.32
CA PHE A 548 10.53 -11.84 0.46
C PHE A 548 9.62 -10.99 -0.43
N ARG A 549 10.19 -10.03 -1.17
CA ARG A 549 9.43 -9.37 -2.23
C ARG A 549 9.05 -10.39 -3.30
N ASN A 550 7.85 -10.26 -3.85
CA ASN A 550 7.45 -11.11 -4.96
C ASN A 550 8.34 -10.88 -6.20
N HIS A 551 8.12 -11.64 -7.27
CA HIS A 551 8.86 -11.53 -8.53
C HIS A 551 8.91 -10.10 -9.09
N TYR A 552 7.90 -9.28 -8.81
CA TYR A 552 7.80 -7.89 -9.28
C TYR A 552 8.36 -6.86 -8.29
N GLY A 553 8.96 -7.31 -7.19
CA GLY A 553 9.55 -6.43 -6.17
C GLY A 553 8.56 -5.82 -5.19
N LEU A 554 7.37 -6.40 -5.03
CA LEU A 554 6.28 -5.91 -4.19
C LEU A 554 6.16 -6.72 -2.90
N LEU A 555 5.58 -6.10 -1.87
CA LEU A 555 5.29 -6.71 -0.58
C LEU A 555 3.78 -6.69 -0.29
N SER A 556 3.31 -7.73 0.38
CA SER A 556 2.01 -7.81 1.03
C SER A 556 2.10 -7.30 2.47
N GLU A 557 1.05 -7.52 3.24
CA GLU A 557 1.00 -7.25 4.67
C GLU A 557 1.86 -8.21 5.46
N ASP A 558 1.67 -9.49 5.26
CA ASP A 558 2.23 -10.58 6.05
C ASP A 558 3.11 -11.51 5.23
N VAL A 559 3.98 -12.22 5.95
CA VAL A 559 4.79 -13.32 5.43
C VAL A 559 4.72 -14.49 6.39
N HIS A 560 4.56 -15.69 5.85
CA HIS A 560 4.62 -16.90 6.67
C HIS A 560 6.09 -17.23 7.01
N PRO A 561 6.48 -17.26 8.31
CA PRO A 561 7.89 -17.32 8.70
C PRO A 561 8.67 -18.50 8.13
N ARG A 562 8.08 -19.69 8.08
CA ARG A 562 8.76 -20.91 7.62
C ARG A 562 8.78 -21.10 6.10
N THR A 563 7.73 -20.63 5.40
CA THR A 563 7.60 -20.87 3.95
C THR A 563 8.03 -19.70 3.11
N GLY A 564 8.10 -18.48 3.69
CA GLY A 564 8.31 -17.23 2.96
C GLY A 564 7.15 -16.83 2.07
N ALA A 565 6.01 -17.52 2.14
CA ALA A 565 4.82 -17.17 1.36
C ALA A 565 4.22 -15.86 1.85
N LEU A 566 3.89 -14.99 0.90
CA LEU A 566 3.22 -13.72 1.16
C LEU A 566 1.73 -13.94 1.41
N TRP A 567 1.19 -13.27 2.42
CA TRP A 567 -0.21 -13.25 2.83
C TRP A 567 -0.66 -11.84 3.18
N GLY A 568 -1.95 -11.68 3.46
CA GLY A 568 -2.53 -10.35 3.73
C GLY A 568 -2.71 -9.50 2.47
N ASN A 569 -3.35 -8.35 2.62
CA ASN A 569 -3.71 -7.50 1.49
C ASN A 569 -2.50 -6.95 0.72
N PHE A 570 -2.70 -6.71 -0.60
CA PHE A 570 -1.59 -6.52 -1.55
C PHE A 570 -1.87 -5.43 -2.60
N PRO A 571 -0.82 -4.71 -3.04
CA PRO A 571 0.42 -4.48 -2.32
C PRO A 571 0.14 -3.63 -1.09
N GLN A 572 0.83 -3.89 0.01
CA GLN A 572 0.57 -3.12 1.22
C GLN A 572 1.43 -1.86 1.30
N THR A 573 0.78 -0.73 1.46
CA THR A 573 1.39 0.60 1.50
C THR A 573 2.34 0.76 2.68
N TYR A 574 1.96 0.25 3.85
CA TYR A 574 2.77 0.35 5.07
C TYR A 574 4.09 -0.43 4.95
N SER A 575 4.04 -1.67 4.43
CA SER A 575 5.23 -2.48 4.16
C SER A 575 6.16 -1.81 3.15
N MET A 576 5.59 -1.21 2.09
CA MET A 576 6.37 -0.48 1.07
C MET A 576 6.97 0.82 1.63
N ALA A 577 6.27 1.55 2.51
CA ALA A 577 6.79 2.72 3.21
C ALA A 577 7.93 2.34 4.18
N GLY A 578 7.78 1.24 4.92
CA GLY A 578 8.83 0.68 5.77
C GLY A 578 10.09 0.35 4.98
N LEU A 579 9.96 -0.33 3.83
CA LEU A 579 11.08 -0.62 2.94
C LEU A 579 11.82 0.66 2.52
N ILE A 580 11.10 1.71 2.10
CA ILE A 580 11.72 2.97 1.68
C ILE A 580 12.46 3.62 2.85
N THR A 581 11.80 3.78 4.01
CA THR A 581 12.39 4.50 5.15
C THR A 581 13.62 3.80 5.69
N THR A 582 13.59 2.48 5.80
CA THR A 582 14.70 1.67 6.26
C THR A 582 15.84 1.63 5.22
N ALA A 583 15.54 1.44 3.93
CA ALA A 583 16.56 1.51 2.88
C ALA A 583 17.31 2.85 2.87
N MET A 584 16.56 3.96 2.95
CA MET A 584 17.14 5.31 2.95
C MET A 584 17.94 5.60 4.22
N ARG A 585 17.63 4.96 5.34
CA ARG A 585 18.38 5.06 6.61
C ARG A 585 19.70 4.30 6.53
N LEU A 586 19.67 3.09 6.01
CA LEU A 586 20.82 2.18 5.96
C LEU A 586 21.75 2.44 4.77
N SER A 587 21.28 3.17 3.75
CA SER A 587 22.08 3.41 2.55
C SER A 587 23.32 4.24 2.86
N ARG A 588 24.43 3.82 2.32
CA ARG A 588 25.66 4.62 2.35
C ARG A 588 25.48 5.90 1.55
N SER A 589 26.27 6.90 1.88
CA SER A 589 26.36 8.14 1.12
C SER A 589 26.89 7.85 -0.30
N TRP A 590 26.39 8.62 -1.29
CA TRP A 590 26.94 8.60 -2.64
C TRP A 590 28.43 8.99 -2.65
N GLU A 591 28.84 9.95 -1.80
CA GLU A 591 30.23 10.40 -1.68
C GLU A 591 31.12 9.29 -1.17
N ASP A 592 30.77 8.65 -0.04
CA ASP A 592 31.58 7.61 0.59
C ASP A 592 31.79 6.40 -0.32
N ARG A 593 30.83 6.09 -1.17
CA ARG A 593 30.88 4.90 -2.02
C ARG A 593 31.36 5.18 -3.43
N TYR A 594 31.03 6.31 -3.98
CA TYR A 594 31.29 6.62 -5.38
C TYR A 594 32.53 7.51 -5.58
N TRP A 595 32.67 8.54 -4.75
CA TRP A 595 33.73 9.53 -4.90
C TRP A 595 34.94 9.26 -4.00
N HIS A 596 34.74 8.65 -2.84
CA HIS A 596 35.78 8.30 -1.88
C HIS A 596 35.92 6.79 -1.70
N ALA A 597 35.69 5.99 -2.74
CA ALA A 597 35.91 4.57 -2.68
C ALA A 597 37.38 4.31 -2.29
N SER A 598 37.62 4.23 -1.00
CA SER A 598 38.90 3.90 -0.45
C SER A 598 39.30 2.51 -0.93
N SER A 599 40.46 2.48 -1.46
CA SER A 599 41.33 1.36 -1.73
C SER A 599 41.12 0.13 -0.88
#